data_5257defd7b2d01434d721ffac27a6b87
#
_entry.id   5257defd7b2d01434d721ffac27a6b87
#
_cell.length_a   1.000
_cell.length_b   1.000
_cell.length_c   1.000
_cell.angle_alpha   90.00
_cell.angle_beta   90.00
_cell.angle_gamma   90.00
#
_symmetry.space_group_name_H-M   'P 1'
#
loop_
_entity.id
_entity.type
_entity.pdbx_description
1 polymer ?
#
loop_
_entity_poly.entity_id
_entity_poly.type
_entity_poly.pdbx_seq_one_letter_code
_entity_poly.pdbx_strand_id
1 'polypeptide(L)'
;TKWVHEIKIPLSVCELIADKLENVGQHDFSNVLIQEVERMNFLVNQVLHMSRAFSYSQDFIVEEFNLSNLVKSVVKNNMNLFISKKIELEMGNLDFNIFTDRKWAYYVIEQIINNACKYIDIHGKVKVHGEENDESVILTIWDNGMGIPEKDIGRIFDRGFTGENGRKYKESTGMGLYICKKVADQLNFNIEVSSKVSEYTEFRIIFYKLSDYVKVTKM
;
A
#
# COMPACT_ATOMS: atom_id res chain seq x y z
N THR A 1 -17.16 14.37 2.70
CA THR A 1 -15.80 14.54 3.23
C THR A 1 -15.74 15.48 4.43
N LYS A 2 -16.82 16.19 4.81
CA LYS A 2 -16.86 17.05 5.99
C LYS A 2 -16.67 16.24 7.28
N TRP A 3 -17.36 15.09 7.42
CA TRP A 3 -17.27 14.20 8.58
C TRP A 3 -15.85 13.63 8.82
N VAL A 4 -15.03 13.46 7.77
CA VAL A 4 -13.63 13.02 7.92
C VAL A 4 -12.79 14.10 8.60
N HIS A 5 -13.01 15.34 8.22
CA HIS A 5 -12.35 16.46 8.89
C HIS A 5 -12.78 16.53 10.37
N GLU A 6 -14.06 16.28 10.64
CA GLU A 6 -14.62 16.23 12.00
C GLU A 6 -14.07 15.07 12.85
N ILE A 7 -13.68 13.94 12.24
CA ILE A 7 -13.01 12.83 12.95
C ILE A 7 -11.50 13.11 13.15
N LYS A 8 -10.84 13.75 12.20
CA LYS A 8 -9.41 14.07 12.34
C LYS A 8 -9.11 15.03 13.49
N ILE A 9 -10.04 15.95 13.81
CA ILE A 9 -9.87 16.89 14.93
C ILE A 9 -9.69 16.16 16.27
N PRO A 10 -10.61 15.28 16.75
CA PRO A 10 -10.42 14.57 18.00
C PRO A 10 -9.21 13.63 17.97
N LEU A 11 -8.83 13.06 16.80
CA LEU A 11 -7.61 12.28 16.70
C LEU A 11 -6.36 13.13 16.98
N SER A 12 -6.27 14.33 16.40
CA SER A 12 -5.16 15.25 16.71
C SER A 12 -5.13 15.70 18.17
N VAL A 13 -6.30 15.76 18.84
CA VAL A 13 -6.36 16.02 20.29
C VAL A 13 -5.78 14.83 21.07
N CYS A 14 -6.07 13.59 20.66
CA CYS A 14 -5.48 12.40 21.28
C CYS A 14 -3.94 12.36 21.11
N GLU A 15 -3.41 12.73 19.93
CA GLU A 15 -1.97 12.88 19.68
C GLU A 15 -1.33 13.88 20.66
N LEU A 16 -1.94 15.06 20.82
CA LEU A 16 -1.47 16.07 21.78
C LEU A 16 -1.51 15.59 23.24
N ILE A 17 -2.48 14.75 23.60
CA ILE A 17 -2.55 14.16 24.95
C ILE A 17 -1.44 13.13 25.12
N ALA A 18 -1.17 12.31 24.09
CA ALA A 18 -0.08 11.34 24.12
C ALA A 18 1.28 12.01 24.32
N ASP A 19 1.55 13.09 23.58
CA ASP A 19 2.78 13.90 23.74
C ASP A 19 2.91 14.48 25.15
N LYS A 20 1.82 14.92 25.77
CA LYS A 20 1.82 15.40 27.15
C LYS A 20 2.11 14.30 28.16
N LEU A 21 1.56 13.09 27.97
CA LEU A 21 1.83 11.94 28.82
C LEU A 21 3.31 11.52 28.74
N GLU A 22 3.90 11.58 27.55
CA GLU A 22 5.34 11.32 27.36
C GLU A 22 6.19 12.30 28.14
N ASN A 23 5.86 13.60 28.06
CA ASN A 23 6.58 14.67 28.77
C ASN A 23 6.48 14.58 30.30
N VAL A 24 5.50 13.89 30.87
CA VAL A 24 5.38 13.62 32.31
C VAL A 24 5.89 12.24 32.73
N GLY A 25 6.60 11.55 31.82
CA GLY A 25 7.25 10.27 32.10
C GLY A 25 6.32 9.05 32.05
N GLN A 26 5.11 9.17 31.52
CA GLN A 26 4.17 8.06 31.32
C GLN A 26 4.29 7.47 29.90
N HIS A 27 5.50 7.06 29.54
CA HIS A 27 5.84 6.60 28.19
C HIS A 27 5.01 5.39 27.71
N ASP A 28 4.68 4.45 28.59
CA ASP A 28 3.90 3.26 28.20
C ASP A 28 2.50 3.63 27.76
N PHE A 29 1.82 4.53 28.49
CA PHE A 29 0.49 5.01 28.12
C PHE A 29 0.51 5.88 26.88
N SER A 30 1.52 6.74 26.73
CA SER A 30 1.74 7.55 25.53
C SER A 30 1.88 6.67 24.31
N ASN A 31 2.74 5.67 24.32
CA ASN A 31 2.97 4.75 23.20
C ASN A 31 1.71 3.99 22.79
N VAL A 32 0.93 3.47 23.76
CA VAL A 32 -0.34 2.78 23.46
C VAL A 32 -1.33 3.73 22.82
N LEU A 33 -1.45 4.96 23.33
CA LEU A 33 -2.37 5.96 22.78
C LEU A 33 -1.98 6.37 21.36
N ILE A 34 -0.69 6.61 21.10
CA ILE A 34 -0.17 6.92 19.76
C ILE A 34 -0.51 5.80 18.77
N GLN A 35 -0.26 4.54 19.14
CA GLN A 35 -0.57 3.39 18.27
C GLN A 35 -2.06 3.30 17.92
N GLU A 36 -2.96 3.50 18.90
CA GLU A 36 -4.41 3.46 18.61
C GLU A 36 -4.87 4.64 17.77
N VAL A 37 -4.28 5.82 17.94
CA VAL A 37 -4.56 7.00 17.10
C VAL A 37 -4.06 6.79 15.66
N GLU A 38 -2.86 6.25 15.47
CA GLU A 38 -2.35 5.89 14.15
C GLU A 38 -3.25 4.86 13.46
N ARG A 39 -3.73 3.87 14.22
CA ARG A 39 -4.69 2.88 13.74
C ARG A 39 -6.02 3.51 13.31
N MET A 40 -6.58 4.41 14.10
CA MET A 40 -7.81 5.14 13.74
C MET A 40 -7.60 6.01 12.50
N ASN A 41 -6.48 6.72 12.40
CA ASN A 41 -6.11 7.50 11.21
C ASN A 41 -6.02 6.61 9.95
N PHE A 42 -5.41 5.43 10.07
CA PHE A 42 -5.34 4.46 8.98
C PHE A 42 -6.74 4.02 8.52
N LEU A 43 -7.64 3.65 9.45
CA LEU A 43 -9.01 3.22 9.13
C LEU A 43 -9.84 4.34 8.48
N VAL A 44 -9.72 5.57 8.97
CA VAL A 44 -10.38 6.74 8.38
C VAL A 44 -9.88 6.98 6.96
N ASN A 45 -8.58 6.91 6.74
CA ASN A 45 -8.00 7.05 5.41
C ASN A 45 -8.45 5.92 4.45
N GLN A 46 -8.55 4.67 4.93
CA GLN A 46 -9.11 3.57 4.13
C GLN A 46 -10.55 3.86 3.67
N VAL A 47 -11.42 4.32 4.58
CA VAL A 47 -12.80 4.68 4.23
C VAL A 47 -12.84 5.83 3.22
N LEU A 48 -11.93 6.81 3.34
CA LEU A 48 -11.80 7.89 2.37
C LEU A 48 -11.38 7.40 0.99
N HIS A 49 -10.35 6.58 0.92
CA HIS A 49 -9.90 5.99 -0.33
C HIS A 49 -10.98 5.14 -0.95
N MET A 50 -11.69 4.35 -0.15
CA MET A 50 -12.85 3.58 -0.62
C MET A 50 -13.95 4.50 -1.18
N SER A 51 -14.38 5.52 -0.44
CA SER A 51 -15.40 6.48 -0.90
C SER A 51 -15.00 7.18 -2.20
N ARG A 52 -13.72 7.48 -2.36
CA ARG A 52 -13.20 8.09 -3.60
C ARG A 52 -13.11 7.07 -4.73
N ALA A 53 -12.58 5.88 -4.52
CA ALA A 53 -12.47 4.83 -5.54
C ALA A 53 -13.84 4.38 -6.08
N PHE A 54 -14.95 4.60 -5.35
CA PHE A 54 -16.32 4.29 -5.79
C PHE A 54 -17.09 5.49 -6.34
N SER A 55 -16.51 6.69 -6.30
CA SER A 55 -17.18 7.88 -6.85
C SER A 55 -17.00 7.90 -8.37
N TYR A 56 -18.09 7.83 -9.11
CA TYR A 56 -18.11 7.93 -10.58
C TYR A 56 -17.59 9.28 -11.12
N SER A 57 -17.37 10.26 -10.26
CA SER A 57 -16.93 11.62 -10.59
C SER A 57 -15.49 11.90 -10.16
N GLN A 58 -14.60 10.89 -10.12
CA GLN A 58 -13.20 11.18 -9.83
C GLN A 58 -12.51 11.73 -11.08
N ASP A 59 -12.06 12.97 -10.97
CA ASP A 59 -11.06 13.53 -11.87
C ASP A 59 -9.70 12.94 -11.51
N PHE A 60 -9.34 11.81 -12.13
CA PHE A 60 -8.00 11.29 -12.09
C PHE A 60 -7.05 12.26 -12.79
N ILE A 61 -5.97 12.63 -12.14
CA ILE A 61 -4.94 13.47 -12.73
C ILE A 61 -3.82 12.54 -13.22
N VAL A 62 -3.94 12.12 -14.49
CA VAL A 62 -2.93 11.26 -15.11
C VAL A 62 -1.78 12.14 -15.59
N GLU A 63 -0.57 11.86 -15.11
CA GLU A 63 0.66 12.60 -15.42
C GLU A 63 1.84 11.64 -15.60
N GLU A 64 2.88 12.10 -16.30
CA GLU A 64 4.13 11.37 -16.39
C GLU A 64 5.03 11.73 -15.21
N PHE A 65 5.61 10.73 -14.55
CA PHE A 65 6.57 10.94 -13.46
C PHE A 65 7.51 9.75 -13.29
N ASN A 66 8.62 10.00 -12.60
CA ASN A 66 9.65 9.00 -12.36
C ASN A 66 9.26 8.06 -11.23
N LEU A 67 9.29 6.74 -11.49
CA LEU A 67 8.94 5.67 -10.58
C LEU A 67 9.87 5.61 -9.36
N SER A 68 11.19 5.84 -9.55
CA SER A 68 12.16 5.83 -8.46
C SER A 68 11.82 6.84 -7.37
N ASN A 69 11.42 8.05 -7.77
CA ASN A 69 11.05 9.10 -6.81
C ASN A 69 9.80 8.72 -6.00
N LEU A 70 8.83 8.07 -6.66
CA LEU A 70 7.61 7.61 -5.99
C LEU A 70 7.93 6.51 -4.99
N VAL A 71 8.62 5.45 -5.41
CA VAL A 71 8.98 4.31 -4.55
C VAL A 71 9.82 4.76 -3.36
N LYS A 72 10.83 5.63 -3.57
CA LYS A 72 11.64 6.19 -2.49
C LYS A 72 10.80 6.96 -1.46
N SER A 73 9.79 7.70 -1.91
CA SER A 73 8.90 8.41 -1.00
C SER A 73 8.04 7.47 -0.16
N VAL A 74 7.52 6.39 -0.77
CA VAL A 74 6.76 5.35 -0.05
C VAL A 74 7.64 4.65 0.98
N VAL A 75 8.82 4.20 0.59
CA VAL A 75 9.78 3.53 1.49
C VAL A 75 10.15 4.44 2.66
N LYS A 76 10.46 5.71 2.40
CA LYS A 76 10.81 6.70 3.43
C LYS A 76 9.69 6.84 4.47
N ASN A 77 8.44 6.93 4.02
CA ASN A 77 7.28 7.10 4.92
C ASN A 77 6.98 5.83 5.74
N ASN A 78 7.43 4.67 5.27
CA ASN A 78 7.25 3.38 5.94
C ASN A 78 8.54 2.87 6.63
N MET A 79 9.58 3.70 6.74
CA MET A 79 10.90 3.30 7.26
C MET A 79 10.83 2.70 8.68
N ASN A 80 9.93 3.20 9.52
CA ASN A 80 9.75 2.67 10.88
C ASN A 80 9.36 1.18 10.89
N LEU A 81 8.57 0.71 9.90
CA LEU A 81 8.21 -0.70 9.78
C LEU A 81 9.44 -1.56 9.43
N PHE A 82 10.30 -1.08 8.53
CA PHE A 82 11.53 -1.76 8.16
C PHE A 82 12.50 -1.85 9.35
N ILE A 83 12.66 -0.75 10.10
CA ILE A 83 13.56 -0.67 11.26
C ILE A 83 13.06 -1.57 12.41
N SER A 84 11.77 -1.49 12.76
CA SER A 84 11.20 -2.23 13.89
C SER A 84 11.30 -3.74 13.73
N LYS A 85 11.19 -4.24 12.50
CA LYS A 85 11.34 -5.67 12.18
C LYS A 85 12.73 -6.04 11.65
N LYS A 86 13.66 -5.08 11.55
CA LYS A 86 15.00 -5.25 10.98
C LYS A 86 14.95 -5.88 9.58
N ILE A 87 14.01 -5.43 8.75
CA ILE A 87 13.82 -5.92 7.38
C ILE A 87 14.94 -5.37 6.50
N GLU A 88 15.62 -6.26 5.78
CA GLU A 88 16.57 -5.89 4.74
C GLU A 88 15.81 -5.41 3.50
N LEU A 89 16.09 -4.19 3.04
CA LEU A 89 15.52 -3.63 1.83
C LEU A 89 16.57 -3.61 0.71
N GLU A 90 16.29 -4.30 -0.38
CA GLU A 90 17.10 -4.27 -1.61
C GLU A 90 16.32 -3.52 -2.70
N MET A 91 16.91 -2.44 -3.22
CA MET A 91 16.33 -1.65 -4.30
C MET A 91 17.18 -1.81 -5.56
N GLY A 92 16.57 -2.34 -6.62
CA GLY A 92 17.18 -2.45 -7.95
C GLY A 92 16.96 -1.21 -8.80
N ASN A 93 17.08 -1.36 -10.13
CA ASN A 93 16.80 -0.26 -11.06
C ASN A 93 15.31 0.13 -10.99
N LEU A 94 15.05 1.41 -10.81
CA LEU A 94 13.71 2.02 -10.76
C LEU A 94 13.64 3.30 -11.61
N ASP A 95 14.69 3.58 -12.38
CA ASP A 95 14.78 4.82 -13.19
C ASP A 95 13.98 4.68 -14.48
N PHE A 96 12.66 4.63 -14.33
CA PHE A 96 11.68 4.56 -15.41
C PHE A 96 10.62 5.64 -15.21
N ASN A 97 10.09 6.16 -16.29
CA ASN A 97 8.93 7.02 -16.26
C ASN A 97 7.66 6.20 -16.46
N ILE A 98 6.64 6.48 -15.65
CA ILE A 98 5.30 5.88 -15.77
C ILE A 98 4.26 6.97 -15.96
N PHE A 99 3.14 6.61 -16.59
CA PHE A 99 2.04 7.51 -16.88
C PHE A 99 0.76 7.02 -16.19
N THR A 100 0.38 7.67 -15.09
CA THR A 100 -0.80 7.32 -14.29
C THR A 100 -1.10 8.45 -13.29
N ASP A 101 -2.10 8.27 -12.42
CA ASP A 101 -2.34 9.18 -11.29
C ASP A 101 -1.34 8.89 -10.17
N ARG A 102 -0.47 9.87 -9.90
CA ARG A 102 0.62 9.75 -8.92
C ARG A 102 0.15 9.42 -7.51
N LYS A 103 -0.96 10.00 -7.09
CA LYS A 103 -1.51 9.79 -5.75
C LYS A 103 -2.03 8.37 -5.56
N TRP A 104 -2.67 7.83 -6.58
CA TRP A 104 -3.20 6.49 -6.56
C TRP A 104 -2.11 5.43 -6.76
N ALA A 105 -1.11 5.69 -7.60
CA ALA A 105 0.07 4.84 -7.70
C ALA A 105 0.81 4.78 -6.35
N TYR A 106 0.97 5.93 -5.66
CA TYR A 106 1.51 5.98 -4.30
C TYR A 106 0.73 5.06 -3.36
N TYR A 107 -0.60 5.18 -3.32
CA TYR A 107 -1.46 4.36 -2.46
C TYR A 107 -1.29 2.86 -2.74
N VAL A 108 -1.29 2.45 -4.00
CA VAL A 108 -1.14 1.03 -4.38
C VAL A 108 0.21 0.47 -3.94
N ILE A 109 1.30 1.19 -4.22
CA ILE A 109 2.65 0.77 -3.84
C ILE A 109 2.77 0.72 -2.31
N GLU A 110 2.24 1.70 -1.59
CA GLU A 110 2.23 1.74 -0.13
C GLU A 110 1.48 0.54 0.47
N GLN A 111 0.30 0.20 -0.04
CA GLN A 111 -0.46 -0.95 0.43
C GLN A 111 0.29 -2.28 0.24
N ILE A 112 0.98 -2.44 -0.88
CA ILE A 112 1.76 -3.66 -1.17
C ILE A 112 3.00 -3.72 -0.26
N ILE A 113 3.75 -2.61 -0.10
CA ILE A 113 4.90 -2.54 0.82
C ILE A 113 4.47 -2.79 2.27
N ASN A 114 3.35 -2.20 2.71
CA ASN A 114 2.82 -2.44 4.05
C ASN A 114 2.45 -3.91 4.27
N ASN A 115 1.85 -4.55 3.26
CA ASN A 115 1.56 -5.99 3.33
C ASN A 115 2.86 -6.80 3.41
N ALA A 116 3.87 -6.53 2.60
CA ALA A 116 5.17 -7.18 2.68
C ALA A 116 5.76 -7.06 4.10
N CYS A 117 5.86 -5.84 4.64
CA CYS A 117 6.37 -5.62 5.99
C CYS A 117 5.52 -6.28 7.09
N LYS A 118 4.20 -6.36 6.89
CA LYS A 118 3.27 -6.97 7.85
C LYS A 118 3.46 -8.47 7.98
N TYR A 119 3.59 -9.16 6.84
CA TYR A 119 3.61 -10.62 6.75
C TYR A 119 5.01 -11.24 6.71
N ILE A 120 6.03 -10.43 6.86
CA ILE A 120 7.43 -10.82 7.04
C ILE A 120 7.72 -10.99 8.55
N ASP A 121 8.56 -11.96 8.88
CA ASP A 121 9.14 -12.12 10.21
C ASP A 121 10.31 -11.15 10.44
N ILE A 122 10.80 -11.06 11.68
CA ILE A 122 11.99 -10.27 12.03
C ILE A 122 13.20 -10.77 11.21
N HIS A 123 14.02 -9.84 10.70
CA HIS A 123 15.15 -10.11 9.80
C HIS A 123 14.75 -10.66 8.43
N GLY A 124 13.52 -10.40 7.97
CA GLY A 124 13.12 -10.75 6.61
C GLY A 124 13.71 -9.78 5.56
N LYS A 125 13.35 -10.03 4.31
CA LYS A 125 13.88 -9.28 3.16
C LYS A 125 12.76 -8.82 2.22
N VAL A 126 12.83 -7.57 1.79
CA VAL A 126 11.98 -6.99 0.74
C VAL A 126 12.89 -6.57 -0.42
N LYS A 127 12.51 -6.94 -1.65
CA LYS A 127 13.17 -6.48 -2.87
C LYS A 127 12.20 -5.68 -3.69
N VAL A 128 12.66 -4.55 -4.22
CA VAL A 128 11.88 -3.69 -5.10
C VAL A 128 12.70 -3.37 -6.34
N HIS A 129 12.22 -3.74 -7.51
CA HIS A 129 12.91 -3.43 -8.77
C HIS A 129 11.90 -3.14 -9.89
N GLY A 130 12.36 -2.42 -10.88
CA GLY A 130 11.62 -2.11 -12.09
C GLY A 130 12.27 -2.76 -13.30
N GLU A 131 11.45 -3.08 -14.27
CA GLU A 131 11.85 -3.50 -15.61
C GLU A 131 10.94 -2.83 -16.65
N GLU A 132 11.46 -2.63 -17.84
CA GLU A 132 10.73 -2.00 -18.93
C GLU A 132 10.80 -2.88 -20.18
N ASN A 133 9.68 -2.99 -20.88
CA ASN A 133 9.59 -3.59 -22.20
C ASN A 133 8.91 -2.61 -23.18
N ASP A 134 8.61 -3.07 -24.40
CA ASP A 134 8.00 -2.22 -25.44
C ASP A 134 6.62 -1.70 -25.06
N GLU A 135 5.86 -2.41 -24.21
CA GLU A 135 4.45 -2.12 -23.90
C GLU A 135 4.26 -1.51 -22.50
N SER A 136 5.16 -1.79 -21.56
CA SER A 136 4.94 -1.44 -20.15
C SER A 136 6.22 -1.23 -19.35
N VAL A 137 6.05 -0.55 -18.21
CA VAL A 137 6.99 -0.54 -17.08
C VAL A 137 6.40 -1.40 -15.98
N ILE A 138 7.17 -2.35 -15.47
CA ILE A 138 6.74 -3.30 -14.44
C ILE A 138 7.50 -3.01 -13.15
N LEU A 139 6.78 -2.71 -12.08
CA LEU A 139 7.33 -2.62 -10.73
C LEU A 139 7.09 -3.94 -10.01
N THR A 140 8.16 -4.61 -9.62
CA THR A 140 8.10 -5.84 -8.82
C THR A 140 8.46 -5.54 -7.36
N ILE A 141 7.61 -5.99 -6.45
CA ILE A 141 7.80 -5.95 -4.99
C ILE A 141 7.72 -7.39 -4.49
N TRP A 142 8.84 -7.89 -4.02
CA TRP A 142 9.03 -9.26 -3.54
C TRP A 142 9.37 -9.26 -2.05
N ASP A 143 8.81 -10.21 -1.30
CA ASP A 143 9.13 -10.44 0.10
C ASP A 143 9.32 -11.94 0.39
N ASN A 144 10.16 -12.26 1.37
CA ASN A 144 10.36 -13.62 1.86
C ASN A 144 9.50 -13.93 3.09
N GLY A 145 8.30 -13.37 3.15
CA GLY A 145 7.36 -13.59 4.24
C GLY A 145 6.68 -14.95 4.22
N MET A 146 5.59 -15.04 4.98
CA MET A 146 4.85 -16.31 5.15
C MET A 146 4.16 -16.83 3.89
N GLY A 147 4.13 -16.06 2.81
CA GLY A 147 3.46 -16.42 1.55
C GLY A 147 1.94 -16.46 1.66
N ILE A 148 1.29 -16.72 0.55
CA ILE A 148 -0.18 -16.80 0.42
C ILE A 148 -0.54 -18.22 -0.03
N PRO A 149 -1.46 -18.93 0.66
CA PRO A 149 -1.96 -20.22 0.21
C PRO A 149 -2.58 -20.14 -1.19
N GLU A 150 -2.32 -21.12 -2.04
CA GLU A 150 -2.79 -21.16 -3.43
C GLU A 150 -4.33 -20.97 -3.52
N LYS A 151 -5.08 -21.59 -2.61
CA LYS A 151 -6.55 -21.43 -2.51
C LYS A 151 -7.02 -19.99 -2.24
N ASP A 152 -6.13 -19.14 -1.69
CA ASP A 152 -6.44 -17.75 -1.31
C ASP A 152 -6.00 -16.75 -2.40
N ILE A 153 -5.04 -17.10 -3.27
CA ILE A 153 -4.46 -16.20 -4.30
C ILE A 153 -5.56 -15.55 -5.16
N GLY A 154 -6.52 -16.33 -5.64
CA GLY A 154 -7.61 -15.81 -6.48
C GLY A 154 -8.59 -14.88 -5.75
N ARG A 155 -8.49 -14.78 -4.41
CA ARG A 155 -9.43 -14.04 -3.56
C ARG A 155 -8.82 -12.87 -2.80
N ILE A 156 -7.51 -12.68 -2.88
CA ILE A 156 -6.84 -11.60 -2.11
C ILE A 156 -7.33 -10.20 -2.47
N PHE A 157 -7.93 -10.05 -3.65
CA PHE A 157 -8.52 -8.80 -4.11
C PHE A 157 -10.04 -8.71 -3.83
N ASP A 158 -10.65 -9.72 -3.20
CA ASP A 158 -12.07 -9.68 -2.82
C ASP A 158 -12.29 -8.72 -1.66
N ARG A 159 -13.43 -8.04 -1.67
CA ARG A 159 -13.81 -7.09 -0.62
C ARG A 159 -13.90 -7.76 0.74
N GLY A 160 -13.10 -7.28 1.70
CA GLY A 160 -13.11 -7.76 3.07
C GLY A 160 -12.42 -9.12 3.26
N PHE A 161 -11.74 -9.64 2.24
CA PHE A 161 -11.00 -10.88 2.35
C PHE A 161 -9.69 -10.69 3.12
N THR A 162 -9.46 -11.50 4.14
CA THR A 162 -8.25 -11.43 4.99
C THR A 162 -7.42 -12.72 4.98
N GLY A 163 -7.92 -13.80 4.38
CA GLY A 163 -7.26 -15.12 4.36
C GLY A 163 -6.99 -15.70 5.76
N GLU A 164 -6.28 -16.80 5.81
CA GLU A 164 -5.86 -17.42 7.08
C GLU A 164 -4.83 -16.56 7.81
N ASN A 165 -3.91 -15.97 7.08
CA ASN A 165 -2.84 -15.13 7.61
C ASN A 165 -3.39 -13.82 8.21
N GLY A 166 -4.34 -13.18 7.52
CA GLY A 166 -4.94 -11.94 8.00
C GLY A 166 -5.79 -12.09 9.25
N ARG A 167 -6.37 -13.27 9.49
CA ARG A 167 -7.14 -13.56 10.73
C ARG A 167 -6.25 -13.62 11.97
N LYS A 168 -4.99 -14.00 11.82
CA LYS A 168 -4.01 -14.00 12.93
C LYS A 168 -3.65 -12.56 13.35
N TYR A 169 -3.70 -11.62 12.42
CA TYR A 169 -3.45 -10.21 12.66
C TYR A 169 -4.80 -9.48 12.77
N LYS A 170 -5.27 -9.21 13.99
CA LYS A 170 -6.56 -8.56 14.30
C LYS A 170 -6.83 -7.24 13.53
N GLU A 171 -5.81 -6.68 12.90
CA GLU A 171 -5.84 -5.39 12.21
C GLU A 171 -6.07 -5.47 10.70
N SER A 172 -6.33 -6.65 10.14
CA SER A 172 -6.56 -6.80 8.71
C SER A 172 -8.02 -6.54 8.36
N THR A 173 -8.31 -5.46 7.64
CA THR A 173 -9.68 -5.11 7.19
C THR A 173 -10.09 -5.80 5.89
N GLY A 174 -9.12 -6.36 5.14
CA GLY A 174 -9.35 -6.93 3.80
C GLY A 174 -9.76 -5.90 2.74
N MET A 175 -9.56 -4.61 3.01
CA MET A 175 -9.96 -3.54 2.09
C MET A 175 -8.81 -3.01 1.23
N GLY A 176 -7.56 -3.11 1.69
CA GLY A 176 -6.41 -2.51 1.03
C GLY A 176 -6.20 -3.01 -0.40
N LEU A 177 -6.02 -4.32 -0.58
CA LEU A 177 -5.82 -4.91 -1.91
C LEU A 177 -7.06 -4.81 -2.80
N TYR A 178 -8.27 -4.87 -2.22
CA TYR A 178 -9.50 -4.61 -2.96
C TYR A 178 -9.54 -3.20 -3.57
N ILE A 179 -9.15 -2.17 -2.81
CA ILE A 179 -9.04 -0.79 -3.33
C ILE A 179 -7.95 -0.72 -4.39
N CYS A 180 -6.78 -1.36 -4.17
CA CYS A 180 -5.71 -1.42 -5.17
C CYS A 180 -6.21 -1.96 -6.52
N LYS A 181 -6.97 -3.08 -6.51
CA LYS A 181 -7.53 -3.66 -7.73
C LYS A 181 -8.53 -2.72 -8.40
N LYS A 182 -9.40 -2.06 -7.64
CA LYS A 182 -10.36 -1.09 -8.18
C LYS A 182 -9.69 0.11 -8.84
N VAL A 183 -8.64 0.62 -8.21
CA VAL A 183 -7.83 1.73 -8.75
C VAL A 183 -7.09 1.29 -10.02
N ALA A 184 -6.50 0.09 -10.02
CA ALA A 184 -5.83 -0.47 -11.18
C ALA A 184 -6.77 -0.59 -12.38
N ASP A 185 -7.98 -1.12 -12.16
CA ASP A 185 -9.01 -1.25 -13.20
C ASP A 185 -9.43 0.11 -13.76
N GLN A 186 -9.52 1.16 -12.93
CA GLN A 186 -9.94 2.51 -13.36
C GLN A 186 -8.81 3.29 -14.06
N LEU A 187 -7.57 3.09 -13.65
CA LEU A 187 -6.40 3.77 -14.22
C LEU A 187 -5.69 2.93 -15.30
N ASN A 188 -6.29 1.80 -15.69
CA ASN A 188 -5.79 0.92 -16.75
C ASN A 188 -4.33 0.48 -16.55
N PHE A 189 -3.98 0.06 -15.33
CA PHE A 189 -2.78 -0.70 -15.06
C PHE A 189 -3.16 -2.04 -14.42
N ASN A 190 -2.26 -3.03 -14.40
CA ASN A 190 -2.56 -4.35 -13.85
C ASN A 190 -1.76 -4.63 -12.58
N ILE A 191 -2.30 -5.49 -11.72
CA ILE A 191 -1.61 -6.01 -10.53
C ILE A 191 -1.69 -7.53 -10.59
N GLU A 192 -0.53 -8.16 -10.63
CA GLU A 192 -0.35 -9.61 -10.58
C GLU A 192 0.27 -10.03 -9.26
N VAL A 193 0.01 -11.25 -8.85
CA VAL A 193 0.58 -11.84 -7.64
C VAL A 193 1.06 -13.25 -7.92
N SER A 194 2.23 -13.56 -7.41
CA SER A 194 2.78 -14.91 -7.33
C SER A 194 3.24 -15.14 -5.89
N SER A 195 2.97 -16.32 -5.35
CA SER A 195 3.36 -16.60 -3.97
C SER A 195 3.49 -18.09 -3.72
N LYS A 196 4.39 -18.42 -2.78
CA LYS A 196 4.56 -19.78 -2.28
C LYS A 196 4.66 -19.72 -0.75
N VAL A 197 3.83 -20.51 -0.08
CA VAL A 197 3.73 -20.54 1.38
C VAL A 197 5.09 -20.80 2.00
N SER A 198 5.44 -19.98 2.99
CA SER A 198 6.71 -19.99 3.72
C SER A 198 7.97 -19.74 2.87
N GLU A 199 7.81 -19.25 1.65
CA GLU A 199 8.96 -18.92 0.80
C GLU A 199 8.95 -17.47 0.35
N TYR A 200 7.85 -17.01 -0.30
CA TYR A 200 7.78 -15.65 -0.82
C TYR A 200 6.36 -15.19 -1.18
N THR A 201 6.21 -13.87 -1.27
CA THR A 201 5.14 -13.22 -2.03
C THR A 201 5.77 -12.21 -2.98
N GLU A 202 5.28 -12.17 -4.21
CA GLU A 202 5.68 -11.24 -5.24
C GLU A 202 4.47 -10.57 -5.85
N PHE A 203 4.46 -9.24 -5.83
CA PHE A 203 3.48 -8.42 -6.54
C PHE A 203 4.17 -7.73 -7.71
N ARG A 204 3.52 -7.76 -8.89
CA ARG A 204 3.94 -7.05 -10.09
C ARG A 204 2.87 -6.03 -10.45
N ILE A 205 3.25 -4.74 -10.50
CA ILE A 205 2.39 -3.65 -10.94
C ILE A 205 2.83 -3.28 -12.36
N ILE A 206 1.93 -3.42 -13.34
CA ILE A 206 2.21 -3.29 -14.76
C ILE A 206 1.59 -2.00 -15.25
N PHE A 207 2.40 -0.97 -15.47
CA PHE A 207 1.99 0.33 -16.00
C PHE A 207 2.17 0.34 -17.52
N TYR A 208 1.06 0.38 -18.27
CA TYR A 208 1.10 0.38 -19.73
C TYR A 208 1.56 1.74 -20.29
N LYS A 209 2.33 1.72 -21.39
CA LYS A 209 2.80 2.92 -22.08
C LYS A 209 1.66 3.58 -22.87
N LEU A 210 1.76 4.89 -23.10
CA LEU A 210 0.73 5.70 -23.77
C LEU A 210 0.30 5.20 -25.17
N SER A 211 1.19 4.51 -25.90
CA SER A 211 0.86 3.94 -27.22
C SER A 211 -0.36 3.00 -27.19
N ASP A 212 -0.65 2.38 -26.06
CA ASP A 212 -1.77 1.45 -25.91
C ASP A 212 -3.05 2.08 -25.33
N TYR A 213 -2.93 3.23 -24.64
CA TYR A 213 -4.11 3.99 -24.20
C TYR A 213 -5.00 4.45 -25.35
N VAL A 214 -4.41 4.76 -26.52
CA VAL A 214 -5.14 5.21 -27.72
C VAL A 214 -5.90 4.07 -28.41
N LYS A 215 -5.49 2.80 -28.21
CA LYS A 215 -6.18 1.64 -28.80
C LYS A 215 -7.44 1.24 -28.03
N VAL A 216 -7.45 1.41 -26.71
CA VAL A 216 -8.57 0.99 -25.83
C VAL A 216 -9.75 1.97 -25.87
N THR A 217 -9.53 3.25 -26.18
CA THR A 217 -10.59 4.28 -26.27
C THR A 217 -11.32 4.30 -27.62
N LYS A 218 -10.99 3.40 -28.56
CA LYS A 218 -11.61 3.30 -29.89
C LYS A 218 -12.47 2.03 -30.11
N MET A 219 -12.82 1.31 -29.04
CA MET A 219 -13.80 0.21 -29.10
C MET A 219 -15.13 0.58 -28.47
#